data_4ca9d56c8d0f24ceb11154c5bd3abaaf
#
_entry.id   4ca9d56c8d0f24ceb11154c5bd3abaaf
#
_cell.length_a   1.000
_cell.length_b   1.000
_cell.length_c   1.000
_cell.angle_alpha   90.00
_cell.angle_beta   90.00
_cell.angle_gamma   90.00
#
_symmetry.space_group_name_H-M   'P 1'
#
loop_
_entity.id
_entity.type
_entity.pdbx_description
1 polymer ?
#
loop_
_entity_poly.entity_id
_entity_poly.type
_entity_poly.pdbx_seq_one_letter_code
_entity_poly.pdbx_strand_id
1 'polypeptide(L)'
;RNADPSIFLRLYDEYSDGNGGQLIKLFKNFRSRREVVDSVNHIFSEIMNRRTGGIDYTEDEYLILGANYPEGDHDADYRTEILINDATETETDPVTHQKISAHEQEAKYAAERIIRLVRDDGIMVTDSESGELRAARFGDLAVLASGWDECLCVEQTLNEVGISCFCEKSSHYLDSTEVATVLAFLQIIDNPLQDIPLLAVMRSPIFRFGANELAEIRACAKDVRYYAAVEKAAEDNKKAAKFVRVLTELRKSSKYMGVDELVHKICYDLDYMSIVSAMSDGELRCANLKLLQKRCSDFEQGVLTGLFNFTQYIERLRESKKDLSPANKSADFNNTVTVMTIHKSKGLEFPIVLLFGTDKRINKSDASKRVIWDAELGLAADYVDTRQRIMYRMPQKELIAAELCRALYAERMRLLYVAMTRAKEKLIISASITRIAGVAWKNAMFDKDNRMQDDSTLAAANMRDWIWGAMLAHHDGKLFRESAERLDVVPRADCLGEYIVYDSKAMDEVLDEYYCGGSDKYIETSEIQGEINSESAADNSDDLS
;
A
#
# COMPACT_ATOMS: atom_id res chain seq x y z
N ARG A 1 -13.61 0.61 10.57
CA ARG A 1 -13.15 1.89 11.13
C ARG A 1 -14.01 2.19 12.34
N ASN A 2 -13.47 2.12 13.56
CA ASN A 2 -14.17 2.32 14.83
C ASN A 2 -15.48 1.50 14.95
N ALA A 3 -15.50 0.29 14.43
CA ALA A 3 -16.61 -0.62 14.64
C ALA A 3 -16.57 -1.08 16.10
N ASP A 4 -17.64 -0.80 16.83
CA ASP A 4 -17.79 -1.26 18.20
C ASP A 4 -18.16 -2.76 18.21
N PRO A 5 -17.29 -3.64 18.68
CA PRO A 5 -17.59 -5.07 18.76
C PRO A 5 -18.50 -5.43 19.93
N SER A 6 -18.78 -4.49 20.86
CA SER A 6 -19.50 -4.75 22.10
C SER A 6 -20.91 -5.32 21.87
N ILE A 7 -21.60 -4.84 20.82
CA ILE A 7 -22.94 -5.34 20.46
C ILE A 7 -22.87 -6.82 20.06
N PHE A 8 -21.86 -7.18 19.24
CA PHE A 8 -21.67 -8.57 18.81
C PHE A 8 -21.30 -9.47 19.99
N LEU A 9 -20.37 -9.03 20.85
CA LEU A 9 -19.94 -9.77 22.02
C LEU A 9 -21.10 -9.98 23.01
N ARG A 10 -21.92 -8.96 23.26
CA ARG A 10 -23.11 -9.08 24.09
C ARG A 10 -24.09 -10.12 23.55
N LEU A 11 -24.37 -10.08 22.25
CA LEU A 11 -25.25 -11.08 21.61
C LEU A 11 -24.63 -12.49 21.64
N TYR A 12 -23.31 -12.58 21.49
CA TYR A 12 -22.58 -13.84 21.61
C TYR A 12 -22.73 -14.45 23.01
N ASP A 13 -22.54 -13.65 24.07
CA ASP A 13 -22.70 -14.08 25.46
C ASP A 13 -24.18 -14.45 25.75
N GLU A 14 -25.14 -13.60 25.36
CA GLU A 14 -26.58 -13.85 25.54
C GLU A 14 -27.04 -15.15 24.86
N TYR A 15 -26.58 -15.43 23.62
CA TYR A 15 -26.97 -16.63 22.87
C TYR A 15 -26.20 -17.87 23.33
N SER A 16 -25.00 -17.73 23.88
CA SER A 16 -24.26 -18.82 24.52
C SER A 16 -24.99 -19.34 25.77
N ASP A 17 -25.63 -18.41 26.50
CA ASP A 17 -26.43 -18.74 27.70
C ASP A 17 -27.84 -19.24 27.33
N GLY A 18 -28.18 -19.37 26.05
CA GLY A 18 -29.48 -19.82 25.56
C GLY A 18 -30.58 -18.76 25.65
N ASN A 19 -30.24 -17.49 25.89
CA ASN A 19 -31.18 -16.38 26.00
C ASN A 19 -31.35 -15.66 24.65
N GLY A 20 -32.57 -15.60 24.14
CA GLY A 20 -32.94 -14.74 23.01
C GLY A 20 -32.61 -15.25 21.61
N GLY A 21 -31.80 -16.29 21.45
CA GLY A 21 -31.42 -16.82 20.13
C GLY A 21 -30.61 -18.12 20.23
N GLN A 22 -30.19 -18.63 19.07
CA GLN A 22 -29.31 -19.79 18.94
C GLN A 22 -27.96 -19.35 18.43
N LEU A 23 -26.88 -19.69 19.14
CA LEU A 23 -25.52 -19.51 18.68
C LEU A 23 -25.12 -20.64 17.75
N ILE A 24 -24.78 -20.33 16.50
CA ILE A 24 -24.21 -21.27 15.54
C ILE A 24 -22.78 -20.86 15.29
N LYS A 25 -21.82 -21.62 15.78
CA LYS A 25 -20.40 -21.37 15.57
C LYS A 25 -19.94 -22.01 14.25
N LEU A 26 -19.29 -21.23 13.40
CA LEU A 26 -18.64 -21.67 12.16
C LEU A 26 -17.15 -21.84 12.41
N PHE A 27 -16.72 -23.02 12.79
CA PHE A 27 -15.35 -23.28 13.21
C PHE A 27 -14.37 -23.50 12.08
N LYS A 28 -14.85 -24.04 10.93
CA LYS A 28 -13.95 -24.53 9.88
C LYS A 28 -13.54 -23.42 8.94
N ASN A 29 -12.22 -23.28 8.79
CA ASN A 29 -11.61 -22.47 7.75
C ASN A 29 -11.39 -23.32 6.49
N PHE A 30 -12.17 -23.05 5.45
CA PHE A 30 -12.05 -23.73 4.15
C PHE A 30 -11.17 -22.97 3.16
N ARG A 31 -10.49 -21.90 3.61
CA ARG A 31 -9.69 -21.04 2.75
C ARG A 31 -8.21 -21.38 2.80
N SER A 32 -7.65 -21.53 3.99
CA SER A 32 -6.21 -21.53 4.19
C SER A 32 -5.68 -22.93 4.45
N ARG A 33 -4.43 -23.17 4.04
CA ARG A 33 -3.65 -24.36 4.42
C ARG A 33 -3.42 -24.41 5.92
N ARG A 34 -3.04 -25.61 6.42
CA ARG A 34 -2.75 -25.87 7.83
C ARG A 34 -1.67 -24.92 8.36
N GLU A 35 -0.59 -24.71 7.62
CA GLU A 35 0.57 -23.92 8.03
C GLU A 35 0.19 -22.46 8.30
N VAL A 36 -0.69 -21.90 7.48
CA VAL A 36 -1.23 -20.55 7.69
C VAL A 36 -2.19 -20.51 8.88
N VAL A 37 -3.08 -21.51 9.00
CA VAL A 37 -4.07 -21.60 10.10
C VAL A 37 -3.36 -21.69 11.44
N ASP A 38 -2.38 -22.60 11.54
CA ASP A 38 -1.65 -22.86 12.78
C ASP A 38 -0.79 -21.64 13.18
N SER A 39 -0.19 -20.93 12.21
CA SER A 39 0.55 -19.69 12.47
C SER A 39 -0.36 -18.56 12.97
N VAL A 40 -1.57 -18.42 12.42
CA VAL A 40 -2.55 -17.45 12.91
C VAL A 40 -2.95 -17.82 14.35
N ASN A 41 -3.31 -19.08 14.60
CA ASN A 41 -3.70 -19.55 15.91
C ASN A 41 -2.58 -19.32 16.95
N HIS A 42 -1.32 -19.64 16.60
CA HIS A 42 -0.18 -19.41 17.49
C HIS A 42 -0.04 -17.95 17.89
N ILE A 43 0.09 -17.05 16.91
CA ILE A 43 0.33 -15.62 17.19
C ILE A 43 -0.82 -15.04 18.00
N PHE A 44 -2.09 -15.32 17.62
CA PHE A 44 -3.24 -14.72 18.29
C PHE A 44 -3.52 -15.33 19.66
N SER A 45 -3.17 -16.59 19.92
CA SER A 45 -3.23 -17.16 21.28
C SER A 45 -2.26 -16.50 22.26
N GLU A 46 -1.14 -15.93 21.76
CA GLU A 46 -0.17 -15.22 22.58
C GLU A 46 -0.56 -13.76 22.87
N ILE A 47 -1.21 -13.08 21.92
CA ILE A 47 -1.40 -11.62 22.00
C ILE A 47 -2.84 -11.18 22.28
N MET A 48 -3.85 -12.02 22.01
CA MET A 48 -5.25 -11.59 22.02
C MET A 48 -6.04 -12.24 23.17
N ASN A 49 -6.48 -11.40 24.09
CA ASN A 49 -7.43 -11.74 25.14
C ASN A 49 -8.39 -10.57 25.40
N ARG A 50 -9.33 -10.72 26.34
CA ARG A 50 -10.31 -9.66 26.66
C ARG A 50 -9.66 -8.32 27.02
N ARG A 51 -8.52 -8.32 27.68
CA ARG A 51 -7.82 -7.09 28.10
C ARG A 51 -7.09 -6.40 26.95
N THR A 52 -6.50 -7.15 26.05
CA THR A 52 -5.66 -6.63 24.96
C THR A 52 -6.42 -6.46 23.65
N GLY A 53 -7.19 -7.47 23.25
CA GLY A 53 -7.90 -7.53 21.96
C GLY A 53 -9.43 -7.42 22.05
N GLY A 54 -9.98 -7.47 23.27
CA GLY A 54 -11.42 -7.43 23.53
C GLY A 54 -12.11 -8.80 23.43
N ILE A 55 -11.40 -9.86 23.05
CA ILE A 55 -11.90 -11.23 22.91
C ILE A 55 -10.81 -12.19 23.44
N ASP A 56 -11.21 -13.22 24.18
CA ASP A 56 -10.28 -14.30 24.57
C ASP A 56 -10.10 -15.24 23.37
N TYR A 57 -8.89 -15.28 22.83
CA TYR A 57 -8.55 -16.17 21.71
C TYR A 57 -8.01 -17.50 22.27
N THR A 58 -8.92 -18.40 22.57
CA THR A 58 -8.65 -19.71 23.14
C THR A 58 -8.91 -20.80 22.11
N GLU A 59 -8.73 -22.06 22.49
CA GLU A 59 -9.00 -23.22 21.62
C GLU A 59 -10.43 -23.22 21.02
N ASP A 60 -11.38 -22.61 21.73
CA ASP A 60 -12.76 -22.49 21.28
C ASP A 60 -12.93 -21.48 20.11
N GLU A 61 -12.01 -20.55 19.96
CA GLU A 61 -11.97 -19.53 18.91
C GLU A 61 -10.93 -19.86 17.81
N TYR A 62 -10.15 -20.91 17.97
CA TYR A 62 -9.15 -21.31 16.98
C TYR A 62 -9.78 -21.59 15.62
N LEU A 63 -9.08 -21.18 14.59
CA LEU A 63 -9.37 -21.60 13.23
C LEU A 63 -9.11 -23.10 13.12
N ILE A 64 -10.13 -23.87 12.76
CA ILE A 64 -10.02 -25.30 12.52
C ILE A 64 -9.90 -25.55 11.01
N LEU A 65 -8.90 -26.32 10.61
CA LEU A 65 -8.70 -26.68 9.21
C LEU A 65 -9.94 -27.37 8.64
N GLY A 66 -10.51 -26.81 7.60
CA GLY A 66 -11.61 -27.37 6.81
C GLY A 66 -11.28 -27.51 5.34
N ALA A 67 -10.22 -26.81 4.88
CA ALA A 67 -9.73 -26.88 3.52
C ALA A 67 -9.01 -28.22 3.28
N ASN A 68 -9.17 -28.75 2.07
CA ASN A 68 -8.46 -29.93 1.61
C ASN A 68 -7.58 -29.52 0.43
N TYR A 69 -6.32 -29.22 0.71
CA TYR A 69 -5.34 -28.92 -0.32
C TYR A 69 -4.67 -30.21 -0.80
N PRO A 70 -4.36 -30.32 -2.10
CA PRO A 70 -3.61 -31.47 -2.60
C PRO A 70 -2.28 -31.60 -1.88
N GLU A 71 -1.98 -32.78 -1.35
CA GLU A 71 -0.64 -33.14 -0.91
C GLU A 71 0.12 -33.54 -2.18
N GLY A 72 1.00 -32.67 -2.65
CA GLY A 72 1.84 -32.95 -3.82
C GLY A 72 3.11 -33.67 -3.39
N ASP A 73 3.68 -34.45 -4.29
CA ASP A 73 4.99 -35.09 -4.19
C ASP A 73 6.12 -34.06 -4.40
N HIS A 74 5.99 -32.87 -3.79
CA HIS A 74 6.85 -31.72 -4.04
C HIS A 74 7.53 -31.28 -2.75
N ASP A 75 8.83 -30.96 -2.86
CA ASP A 75 9.64 -30.35 -1.79
C ASP A 75 9.23 -28.89 -1.47
N ALA A 76 8.03 -28.48 -1.91
CA ALA A 76 7.55 -27.12 -1.70
C ALA A 76 7.24 -26.86 -0.21
N ASP A 77 7.90 -25.87 0.36
CA ASP A 77 7.77 -25.49 1.76
C ASP A 77 6.68 -24.44 1.94
N TYR A 78 5.56 -24.84 2.58
CA TYR A 78 4.43 -23.96 2.88
C TYR A 78 4.47 -23.34 4.27
N ARG A 79 5.49 -23.65 5.09
CA ARG A 79 5.65 -23.05 6.42
C ARG A 79 5.65 -21.53 6.35
N THR A 80 5.12 -20.87 7.36
CA THR A 80 5.13 -19.40 7.43
C THR A 80 6.56 -18.88 7.50
N GLU A 81 6.90 -17.88 6.68
CA GLU A 81 8.21 -17.26 6.65
C GLU A 81 8.23 -15.95 7.41
N ILE A 82 9.32 -15.72 8.15
CA ILE A 82 9.59 -14.43 8.79
C ILE A 82 10.90 -13.88 8.25
N LEU A 83 10.82 -12.74 7.55
CA LEU A 83 11.96 -12.05 6.98
C LEU A 83 12.39 -10.92 7.93
N ILE A 84 13.61 -11.02 8.43
CA ILE A 84 14.19 -10.01 9.32
C ILE A 84 15.17 -9.18 8.50
N ASN A 85 14.85 -7.90 8.27
CA ASN A 85 15.77 -6.95 7.67
C ASN A 85 16.55 -6.20 8.78
N ASP A 86 17.85 -6.48 8.90
CA ASP A 86 18.73 -5.76 9.83
C ASP A 86 19.24 -4.45 9.22
N ALA A 87 18.47 -3.38 9.39
CA ALA A 87 18.81 -2.03 8.95
C ALA A 87 19.53 -1.21 10.05
N THR A 88 20.32 -1.85 10.92
CA THR A 88 21.12 -1.17 11.95
C THR A 88 22.26 -0.39 11.33
N GLU A 89 22.83 -0.86 10.25
CA GLU A 89 23.80 -0.15 9.42
C GLU A 89 23.06 0.55 8.28
N THR A 90 23.38 1.83 8.07
CA THR A 90 22.76 2.61 7.00
C THR A 90 23.52 2.34 5.70
N GLU A 91 22.88 1.69 4.77
CA GLU A 91 23.39 1.54 3.41
C GLU A 91 23.31 2.86 2.64
N THR A 92 24.22 3.04 1.71
CA THR A 92 24.26 4.20 0.82
C THR A 92 24.17 3.71 -0.63
N ASP A 93 23.22 4.24 -1.36
CA ASP A 93 23.08 3.95 -2.78
C ASP A 93 24.38 4.30 -3.53
N PRO A 94 24.99 3.36 -4.25
CA PRO A 94 26.28 3.57 -4.91
C PRO A 94 26.20 4.60 -6.06
N VAL A 95 25.03 4.85 -6.63
CA VAL A 95 24.83 5.77 -7.75
C VAL A 95 24.43 7.17 -7.29
N THR A 96 23.45 7.26 -6.37
CA THR A 96 22.91 8.54 -5.89
C THR A 96 23.63 9.09 -4.67
N HIS A 97 24.45 8.27 -4.00
CA HIS A 97 25.10 8.57 -2.70
C HIS A 97 24.13 9.00 -1.60
N GLN A 98 22.84 8.65 -1.75
CA GLN A 98 21.82 8.90 -0.73
C GLN A 98 21.72 7.69 0.22
N LYS A 99 21.33 7.98 1.47
CA LYS A 99 21.07 6.92 2.45
C LYS A 99 19.80 6.18 2.09
N ILE A 100 19.89 4.87 2.00
CA ILE A 100 18.75 3.98 1.78
C ILE A 100 17.98 3.86 3.10
N SER A 101 16.67 4.04 3.06
CA SER A 101 15.82 3.88 4.24
C SER A 101 15.64 2.40 4.60
N ALA A 102 15.33 2.12 5.88
CA ALA A 102 15.05 0.75 6.31
C ALA A 102 13.92 0.07 5.52
N HIS A 103 12.89 0.83 5.14
CA HIS A 103 11.80 0.30 4.32
C HIS A 103 12.20 0.02 2.87
N GLU A 104 13.13 0.80 2.31
CA GLU A 104 13.69 0.51 0.97
C GLU A 104 14.56 -0.74 0.99
N GLN A 105 15.36 -0.96 2.04
CA GLN A 105 16.11 -2.20 2.24
C GLN A 105 15.14 -3.39 2.37
N GLU A 106 14.14 -3.27 3.24
CA GLU A 106 13.10 -4.30 3.42
C GLU A 106 12.40 -4.62 2.10
N ALA A 107 12.07 -3.60 1.28
CA ALA A 107 11.42 -3.80 0.00
C ALA A 107 12.30 -4.56 -1.00
N LYS A 108 13.63 -4.33 -0.99
CA LYS A 108 14.58 -5.10 -1.81
C LYS A 108 14.60 -6.57 -1.40
N TYR A 109 14.66 -6.85 -0.10
CA TYR A 109 14.57 -8.21 0.43
C TYR A 109 13.27 -8.92 0.06
N ALA A 110 12.15 -8.19 0.22
CA ALA A 110 10.84 -8.70 -0.15
C ALA A 110 10.77 -9.03 -1.66
N ALA A 111 11.32 -8.15 -2.51
CA ALA A 111 11.38 -8.36 -3.96
C ALA A 111 12.23 -9.57 -4.33
N GLU A 112 13.40 -9.71 -3.71
CA GLU A 112 14.28 -10.86 -3.91
C GLU A 112 13.58 -12.17 -3.48
N ARG A 113 12.95 -12.18 -2.29
CA ARG A 113 12.22 -13.37 -1.83
C ARG A 113 11.09 -13.74 -2.79
N ILE A 114 10.37 -12.76 -3.34
CA ILE A 114 9.33 -12.99 -4.35
C ILE A 114 9.93 -13.63 -5.61
N ILE A 115 11.08 -13.15 -6.08
CA ILE A 115 11.75 -13.71 -7.26
C ILE A 115 12.12 -15.17 -7.02
N ARG A 116 12.79 -15.47 -5.91
CA ARG A 116 13.22 -16.84 -5.56
C ARG A 116 12.02 -17.76 -5.43
N LEU A 117 10.98 -17.34 -4.74
CA LEU A 117 9.78 -18.14 -4.52
C LEU A 117 9.14 -18.60 -5.83
N VAL A 118 9.11 -17.73 -6.84
CA VAL A 118 8.47 -18.01 -8.13
C VAL A 118 9.40 -18.73 -9.09
N ARG A 119 10.70 -18.39 -9.09
CA ARG A 119 11.66 -18.89 -10.12
C ARG A 119 12.50 -20.06 -9.66
N ASP A 120 12.97 -20.01 -8.41
CA ASP A 120 13.98 -20.94 -7.91
C ASP A 120 13.36 -22.04 -7.04
N ASP A 121 12.53 -21.68 -6.07
CA ASP A 121 11.90 -22.63 -5.15
C ASP A 121 10.77 -23.42 -5.81
N GLY A 122 10.23 -22.91 -6.93
CA GLY A 122 9.18 -23.59 -7.70
C GLY A 122 7.92 -23.87 -6.89
N ILE A 123 7.54 -22.96 -5.97
CA ILE A 123 6.38 -23.17 -5.12
C ILE A 123 5.12 -23.44 -5.95
N MET A 124 4.36 -24.44 -5.56
CA MET A 124 3.14 -24.81 -6.25
C MET A 124 1.93 -24.16 -5.58
N VAL A 125 0.98 -23.72 -6.35
CA VAL A 125 -0.30 -23.19 -5.86
C VAL A 125 -1.46 -23.93 -6.51
N THR A 126 -2.56 -24.02 -5.78
CA THR A 126 -3.77 -24.66 -6.29
C THR A 126 -4.50 -23.71 -7.23
N ASP A 127 -4.66 -24.12 -8.46
CA ASP A 127 -5.44 -23.36 -9.44
C ASP A 127 -6.91 -23.29 -9.02
N SER A 128 -7.49 -22.09 -9.06
CA SER A 128 -8.85 -21.86 -8.56
C SER A 128 -9.95 -22.44 -9.46
N GLU A 129 -9.66 -22.72 -10.73
CA GLU A 129 -10.63 -23.25 -11.68
C GLU A 129 -10.55 -24.76 -11.78
N SER A 130 -9.35 -25.33 -11.91
CA SER A 130 -9.14 -26.77 -12.08
C SER A 130 -9.03 -27.52 -10.75
N GLY A 131 -8.60 -26.84 -9.68
CA GLY A 131 -8.27 -27.47 -8.38
C GLY A 131 -6.95 -28.24 -8.40
N GLU A 132 -6.18 -28.20 -9.49
CA GLU A 132 -4.90 -28.88 -9.63
C GLU A 132 -3.73 -27.97 -9.19
N LEU A 133 -2.61 -28.60 -8.82
CA LEU A 133 -1.40 -27.86 -8.48
C LEU A 133 -0.72 -27.36 -9.76
N ARG A 134 -0.30 -26.10 -9.76
CA ARG A 134 0.53 -25.48 -10.78
C ARG A 134 1.63 -24.64 -10.16
N ALA A 135 2.69 -24.38 -10.91
CA ALA A 135 3.73 -23.45 -10.47
C ALA A 135 3.12 -22.05 -10.21
N ALA A 136 3.57 -21.41 -9.13
CA ALA A 136 3.15 -20.06 -8.78
C ALA A 136 3.64 -19.06 -9.82
N ARG A 137 2.83 -18.02 -10.04
CA ARG A 137 3.13 -16.88 -10.91
C ARG A 137 3.14 -15.61 -10.07
N PHE A 138 3.70 -14.53 -10.59
CA PHE A 138 3.68 -13.23 -9.89
C PHE A 138 2.24 -12.75 -9.59
N GLY A 139 1.26 -13.14 -10.41
CA GLY A 139 -0.16 -12.83 -10.16
C GLY A 139 -0.79 -13.55 -8.96
N ASP A 140 -0.16 -14.59 -8.46
CA ASP A 140 -0.63 -15.32 -7.26
C ASP A 140 -0.19 -14.64 -5.95
N LEU A 141 0.70 -13.63 -6.04
CA LEU A 141 1.25 -12.93 -4.89
C LEU A 141 0.54 -11.60 -4.62
N ALA A 142 0.29 -11.36 -3.34
CA ALA A 142 -0.14 -10.06 -2.86
C ALA A 142 0.79 -9.55 -1.75
N VAL A 143 1.25 -8.30 -1.89
CA VAL A 143 1.96 -7.60 -0.83
C VAL A 143 0.97 -6.70 -0.10
N LEU A 144 0.76 -6.98 1.19
CA LEU A 144 -0.14 -6.24 2.06
C LEU A 144 0.67 -5.34 2.99
N ALA A 145 0.57 -4.03 2.81
CA ALA A 145 1.31 -3.07 3.61
C ALA A 145 0.44 -2.35 4.65
N SER A 146 1.07 -1.92 5.74
CA SER A 146 0.41 -1.21 6.83
C SER A 146 -0.10 0.17 6.44
N GLY A 147 0.47 0.79 5.40
CA GLY A 147 0.11 2.11 4.92
C GLY A 147 0.45 2.32 3.46
N TRP A 148 0.15 3.52 3.00
CA TRP A 148 0.26 3.87 1.60
C TRP A 148 1.71 4.12 1.15
N ASP A 149 2.50 4.77 2.03
CA ASP A 149 3.91 5.07 1.72
C ASP A 149 4.72 3.78 1.54
N GLU A 150 4.40 2.75 2.33
CA GLU A 150 4.98 1.42 2.23
C GLU A 150 4.57 0.73 0.92
N CYS A 151 3.30 0.89 0.49
CA CYS A 151 2.88 0.37 -0.82
C CYS A 151 3.67 0.99 -1.98
N LEU A 152 3.91 2.31 -1.93
CA LEU A 152 4.69 2.99 -2.95
C LEU A 152 6.16 2.55 -2.97
N CYS A 153 6.75 2.35 -1.79
CA CYS A 153 8.11 1.84 -1.66
C CYS A 153 8.26 0.47 -2.34
N VAL A 154 7.35 -0.46 -2.04
CA VAL A 154 7.33 -1.79 -2.67
C VAL A 154 7.09 -1.70 -4.18
N GLU A 155 6.14 -0.85 -4.63
CA GLU A 155 5.87 -0.64 -6.06
C GLU A 155 7.12 -0.16 -6.82
N GLN A 156 7.84 0.79 -6.25
CA GLN A 156 9.06 1.31 -6.85
C GLN A 156 10.13 0.24 -6.96
N THR A 157 10.40 -0.47 -5.86
CA THR A 157 11.41 -1.52 -5.82
C THR A 157 11.10 -2.68 -6.76
N LEU A 158 9.84 -3.16 -6.83
CA LEU A 158 9.44 -4.21 -7.76
C LEU A 158 9.63 -3.80 -9.22
N ASN A 159 9.28 -2.55 -9.56
CA ASN A 159 9.49 -2.02 -10.91
C ASN A 159 10.99 -1.89 -11.26
N GLU A 160 11.85 -1.51 -10.29
CA GLU A 160 13.30 -1.42 -10.48
C GLU A 160 13.94 -2.78 -10.81
N VAL A 161 13.43 -3.86 -10.20
CA VAL A 161 13.89 -5.23 -10.50
C VAL A 161 13.14 -5.89 -11.68
N GLY A 162 12.31 -5.12 -12.40
CA GLY A 162 11.62 -5.59 -13.61
C GLY A 162 10.38 -6.45 -13.35
N ILE A 163 9.83 -6.47 -12.13
CA ILE A 163 8.59 -7.18 -11.80
C ILE A 163 7.42 -6.24 -11.99
N SER A 164 6.48 -6.59 -12.86
CA SER A 164 5.23 -5.85 -13.00
C SER A 164 4.43 -5.93 -11.70
N CYS A 165 4.00 -4.78 -11.17
CA CYS A 165 3.13 -4.75 -10.01
C CYS A 165 1.92 -3.85 -10.24
N PHE A 166 0.82 -4.21 -9.60
CA PHE A 166 -0.40 -3.42 -9.56
C PHE A 166 -0.59 -2.88 -8.15
N CYS A 167 -0.41 -1.57 -7.99
CA CYS A 167 -0.73 -0.84 -6.77
C CYS A 167 -2.00 -0.03 -6.98
N GLU A 168 -3.07 -0.37 -6.25
CA GLU A 168 -4.33 0.37 -6.33
C GLU A 168 -4.15 1.77 -5.71
N LYS A 169 -3.67 2.71 -6.51
CA LYS A 169 -3.51 4.11 -6.09
C LYS A 169 -4.86 4.74 -5.82
N SER A 170 -5.19 4.96 -4.56
CA SER A 170 -6.42 5.66 -4.18
C SER A 170 -6.25 7.17 -4.06
N SER A 171 -5.06 7.70 -4.25
CA SER A 171 -4.82 9.05 -3.78
C SER A 171 -3.94 9.90 -4.65
N HIS A 172 -4.06 10.02 -5.91
CA HIS A 172 -3.37 11.08 -6.69
C HIS A 172 -3.78 11.08 -8.17
N TYR A 173 -4.98 10.56 -8.47
CA TYR A 173 -5.47 10.62 -9.84
C TYR A 173 -5.54 12.07 -10.34
N LEU A 174 -6.07 12.99 -9.53
CA LEU A 174 -6.17 14.42 -9.87
C LEU A 174 -4.80 15.12 -9.90
N ASP A 175 -3.80 14.57 -9.24
CA ASP A 175 -2.43 15.12 -9.18
C ASP A 175 -1.48 14.41 -10.15
N SER A 176 -1.92 13.32 -10.83
CA SER A 176 -1.11 12.68 -11.86
C SER A 176 -0.79 13.69 -12.96
N THR A 177 0.45 13.69 -13.43
CA THR A 177 0.98 14.74 -14.33
C THR A 177 0.10 14.98 -15.55
N GLU A 178 -0.40 13.90 -16.17
CA GLU A 178 -1.27 13.96 -17.34
C GLU A 178 -2.62 14.61 -17.03
N VAL A 179 -3.25 14.21 -15.91
CA VAL A 179 -4.56 14.75 -15.51
C VAL A 179 -4.41 16.18 -14.99
N ALA A 180 -3.42 16.44 -14.13
CA ALA A 180 -3.15 17.76 -13.58
C ALA A 180 -2.89 18.81 -14.68
N THR A 181 -2.20 18.41 -15.75
CA THR A 181 -1.97 19.30 -16.92
C THR A 181 -3.28 19.69 -17.60
N VAL A 182 -4.18 18.73 -17.86
CA VAL A 182 -5.48 19.02 -18.47
C VAL A 182 -6.36 19.85 -17.54
N LEU A 183 -6.37 19.55 -16.24
CA LEU A 183 -7.10 20.35 -15.26
C LEU A 183 -6.57 21.79 -15.17
N ALA A 184 -5.24 21.97 -15.23
CA ALA A 184 -4.65 23.31 -15.29
C ALA A 184 -5.06 24.07 -16.58
N PHE A 185 -5.18 23.37 -17.73
CA PHE A 185 -5.75 23.96 -18.93
C PHE A 185 -7.18 24.43 -18.72
N LEU A 186 -8.04 23.60 -18.14
CA LEU A 186 -9.43 23.98 -17.86
C LEU A 186 -9.50 25.20 -16.94
N GLN A 187 -8.64 25.28 -15.92
CA GLN A 187 -8.57 26.42 -15.02
C GLN A 187 -8.17 27.71 -15.74
N ILE A 188 -7.18 27.69 -16.65
CA ILE A 188 -6.78 28.91 -17.39
C ILE A 188 -7.72 29.28 -18.53
N ILE A 189 -8.48 28.33 -19.07
CA ILE A 189 -9.57 28.60 -20.00
C ILE A 189 -10.67 29.38 -19.28
N ASP A 190 -11.03 28.97 -18.06
CA ASP A 190 -11.98 29.68 -17.22
C ASP A 190 -11.41 31.04 -16.79
N ASN A 191 -10.27 31.04 -16.12
CA ASN A 191 -9.61 32.25 -15.63
C ASN A 191 -8.09 32.25 -15.89
N PRO A 192 -7.59 32.96 -16.93
CA PRO A 192 -6.17 32.99 -17.27
C PRO A 192 -5.30 33.77 -16.28
N LEU A 193 -5.90 34.45 -15.30
CA LEU A 193 -5.17 35.25 -14.30
C LEU A 193 -4.65 34.39 -13.11
N GLN A 194 -4.75 33.10 -13.21
CA GLN A 194 -4.20 32.15 -12.24
C GLN A 194 -2.78 31.77 -12.65
N ASP A 195 -1.77 32.34 -11.97
CA ASP A 195 -0.37 32.24 -12.38
C ASP A 195 0.16 30.78 -12.28
N ILE A 196 -0.24 30.01 -11.25
CA ILE A 196 0.25 28.62 -11.05
C ILE A 196 -0.23 27.69 -12.17
N PRO A 197 -1.53 27.58 -12.48
CA PRO A 197 -2.00 26.78 -13.62
C PRO A 197 -1.44 27.28 -14.95
N LEU A 198 -1.30 28.58 -15.13
CA LEU A 198 -0.75 29.18 -16.35
C LEU A 198 0.69 28.72 -16.60
N LEU A 199 1.53 28.78 -15.57
CA LEU A 199 2.91 28.32 -15.67
C LEU A 199 2.99 26.80 -15.86
N ALA A 200 2.12 26.04 -15.20
CA ALA A 200 2.06 24.59 -15.37
C ALA A 200 1.77 24.20 -16.83
N VAL A 201 0.79 24.85 -17.46
CA VAL A 201 0.44 24.61 -18.86
C VAL A 201 1.56 25.06 -19.81
N MET A 202 2.19 26.20 -19.58
CA MET A 202 3.30 26.68 -20.40
C MET A 202 4.51 25.73 -20.34
N ARG A 203 4.80 25.16 -19.16
CA ARG A 203 5.87 24.16 -18.98
C ARG A 203 5.50 22.78 -19.52
N SER A 204 4.22 22.49 -19.72
CA SER A 204 3.75 21.19 -20.17
C SER A 204 4.46 20.73 -21.45
N PRO A 205 4.47 19.43 -21.74
CA PRO A 205 5.07 18.87 -22.96
C PRO A 205 4.46 19.43 -24.26
N ILE A 206 3.29 20.07 -24.20
CA ILE A 206 2.62 20.69 -25.34
C ILE A 206 3.34 21.97 -25.79
N PHE A 207 3.71 22.83 -24.83
CA PHE A 207 4.34 24.11 -25.12
C PHE A 207 5.83 24.14 -24.80
N ARG A 208 6.32 23.37 -23.85
CA ARG A 208 7.74 23.15 -23.50
C ARG A 208 8.53 24.43 -23.19
N PHE A 209 7.93 25.41 -22.50
CA PHE A 209 8.67 26.58 -22.04
C PHE A 209 9.70 26.18 -20.97
N GLY A 210 10.95 26.61 -21.18
CA GLY A 210 12.01 26.46 -20.19
C GLY A 210 11.93 27.55 -19.10
N ALA A 211 12.63 27.31 -17.97
CA ALA A 211 12.64 28.27 -16.86
C ALA A 211 13.15 29.67 -17.28
N ASN A 212 14.19 29.72 -18.13
CA ASN A 212 14.77 30.96 -18.62
C ASN A 212 13.76 31.73 -19.52
N GLU A 213 13.07 31.04 -20.43
CA GLU A 213 12.05 31.66 -21.30
C GLU A 213 10.90 32.27 -20.45
N LEU A 214 10.48 31.58 -19.38
CA LEU A 214 9.46 32.08 -18.46
C LEU A 214 9.96 33.30 -17.66
N ALA A 215 11.23 33.32 -17.27
CA ALA A 215 11.85 34.46 -16.60
C ALA A 215 11.99 35.67 -17.53
N GLU A 216 12.35 35.47 -18.80
CA GLU A 216 12.40 36.51 -19.83
C GLU A 216 11.03 37.15 -20.07
N ILE A 217 9.97 36.34 -20.18
CA ILE A 217 8.59 36.83 -20.28
C ILE A 217 8.25 37.70 -19.07
N ARG A 218 8.62 37.27 -17.86
CA ARG A 218 8.41 38.09 -16.66
C ARG A 218 9.20 39.40 -16.68
N ALA A 219 10.43 39.36 -17.20
CA ALA A 219 11.29 40.54 -17.28
C ALA A 219 10.74 41.60 -18.25
N CYS A 220 10.01 41.20 -19.29
CA CYS A 220 9.37 42.14 -20.25
C CYS A 220 8.29 43.02 -19.60
N ALA A 221 7.65 42.57 -18.51
CA ALA A 221 6.60 43.33 -17.83
C ALA A 221 6.48 42.93 -16.35
N LYS A 222 7.25 43.63 -15.48
CA LYS A 222 7.39 43.29 -14.06
C LYS A 222 6.18 43.63 -13.21
N ASP A 223 5.46 44.67 -13.52
CA ASP A 223 4.43 45.28 -12.68
C ASP A 223 2.99 44.88 -13.06
N VAL A 224 2.84 43.89 -13.94
CA VAL A 224 1.53 43.37 -14.38
C VAL A 224 1.35 41.90 -14.00
N ARG A 225 0.09 41.41 -14.09
CA ARG A 225 -0.17 39.97 -13.93
C ARG A 225 0.55 39.17 -15.00
N TYR A 226 0.94 37.93 -14.68
CA TYR A 226 1.80 37.15 -15.56
C TYR A 226 1.18 36.92 -16.94
N TYR A 227 -0.13 36.70 -17.03
CA TYR A 227 -0.83 36.55 -18.32
C TYR A 227 -0.67 37.78 -19.22
N ALA A 228 -0.76 39.00 -18.68
CA ALA A 228 -0.53 40.21 -19.44
C ALA A 228 0.93 40.35 -19.90
N ALA A 229 1.89 39.84 -19.13
CA ALA A 229 3.27 39.77 -19.57
C ALA A 229 3.46 38.78 -20.73
N VAL A 230 2.72 37.65 -20.72
CA VAL A 230 2.71 36.65 -21.81
C VAL A 230 2.12 37.25 -23.08
N GLU A 231 1.01 38.01 -22.98
CA GLU A 231 0.39 38.71 -24.13
C GLU A 231 1.35 39.74 -24.75
N LYS A 232 2.04 40.53 -23.92
CA LYS A 232 3.05 41.47 -24.40
C LYS A 232 4.24 40.77 -25.05
N ALA A 233 4.74 39.70 -24.45
CA ALA A 233 5.83 38.91 -25.01
C ALA A 233 5.44 38.20 -26.33
N ALA A 234 4.15 37.98 -26.58
CA ALA A 234 3.65 37.38 -27.82
C ALA A 234 3.84 38.27 -29.06
N GLU A 235 4.11 39.56 -28.89
CA GLU A 235 4.40 40.46 -30.00
C GLU A 235 5.73 40.09 -30.67
N ASP A 236 6.73 39.69 -29.87
CA ASP A 236 8.09 39.40 -30.37
C ASP A 236 8.47 37.92 -30.30
N ASN A 237 7.77 37.11 -29.48
CA ASN A 237 8.08 35.72 -29.26
C ASN A 237 7.03 34.78 -29.90
N LYS A 238 7.45 34.09 -30.97
CA LYS A 238 6.59 33.13 -31.71
C LYS A 238 5.96 32.03 -30.85
N LYS A 239 6.68 31.58 -29.83
CA LYS A 239 6.21 30.53 -28.92
C LYS A 239 5.12 31.05 -27.99
N ALA A 240 5.30 32.26 -27.43
CA ALA A 240 4.28 32.96 -26.67
C ALA A 240 3.05 33.29 -27.53
N ALA A 241 3.25 33.74 -28.76
CA ALA A 241 2.17 34.00 -29.71
C ALA A 241 1.34 32.75 -30.03
N LYS A 242 2.00 31.57 -30.22
CA LYS A 242 1.32 30.29 -30.40
C LYS A 242 0.46 29.95 -29.18
N PHE A 243 1.02 30.12 -27.98
CA PHE A 243 0.31 29.84 -26.72
C PHE A 243 -0.94 30.72 -26.56
N VAL A 244 -0.79 32.05 -26.72
CA VAL A 244 -1.91 32.99 -26.58
C VAL A 244 -3.00 32.71 -27.61
N ARG A 245 -2.63 32.36 -28.84
CA ARG A 245 -3.60 32.01 -29.90
C ARG A 245 -4.41 30.78 -29.52
N VAL A 246 -3.73 29.68 -29.09
CA VAL A 246 -4.40 28.43 -28.68
C VAL A 246 -5.32 28.68 -27.50
N LEU A 247 -4.84 29.38 -26.45
CA LEU A 247 -5.66 29.70 -25.29
C LEU A 247 -6.89 30.53 -25.65
N THR A 248 -6.72 31.55 -26.52
CA THR A 248 -7.82 32.39 -26.96
C THR A 248 -8.86 31.61 -27.76
N GLU A 249 -8.43 30.67 -28.59
CA GLU A 249 -9.31 29.76 -29.32
C GLU A 249 -10.11 28.83 -28.40
N LEU A 250 -9.45 28.18 -27.45
CA LEU A 250 -10.10 27.33 -26.47
C LEU A 250 -11.10 28.11 -25.59
N ARG A 251 -10.75 29.34 -25.19
CA ARG A 251 -11.65 30.25 -24.45
C ARG A 251 -12.88 30.70 -25.27
N LYS A 252 -12.73 30.85 -26.58
CA LYS A 252 -13.90 31.09 -27.46
C LYS A 252 -14.77 29.85 -27.55
N SER A 253 -14.16 28.67 -27.70
CA SER A 253 -14.87 27.38 -27.80
C SER A 253 -15.62 27.06 -26.50
N SER A 254 -15.05 27.36 -25.33
CA SER A 254 -15.65 27.04 -24.00
C SER A 254 -17.01 27.73 -23.76
N LYS A 255 -17.39 28.71 -24.56
CA LYS A 255 -18.71 29.36 -24.45
C LYS A 255 -19.85 28.54 -25.06
N TYR A 256 -19.53 27.53 -25.88
CA TYR A 256 -20.50 26.75 -26.66
C TYR A 256 -20.29 25.26 -26.53
N MET A 257 -19.20 24.81 -25.93
CA MET A 257 -18.81 23.42 -25.76
C MET A 257 -18.92 22.98 -24.31
N GLY A 258 -19.27 21.72 -24.07
CA GLY A 258 -19.17 21.08 -22.79
C GLY A 258 -17.74 20.86 -22.34
N VAL A 259 -17.54 20.53 -21.06
CA VAL A 259 -16.20 20.28 -20.51
C VAL A 259 -15.55 19.06 -21.15
N ASP A 260 -16.32 18.03 -21.44
CA ASP A 260 -15.86 16.81 -22.12
C ASP A 260 -15.34 17.07 -23.54
N GLU A 261 -16.02 17.94 -24.31
CA GLU A 261 -15.59 18.37 -25.63
C GLU A 261 -14.30 19.21 -25.55
N LEU A 262 -14.16 20.07 -24.52
CA LEU A 262 -12.94 20.83 -24.28
C LEU A 262 -11.76 19.92 -23.93
N VAL A 263 -11.97 18.92 -23.07
CA VAL A 263 -10.96 17.91 -22.75
C VAL A 263 -10.57 17.13 -23.99
N HIS A 264 -11.55 16.76 -24.83
CA HIS A 264 -11.27 16.11 -26.11
C HIS A 264 -10.36 16.98 -26.99
N LYS A 265 -10.67 18.27 -27.16
CA LYS A 265 -9.83 19.19 -27.94
C LYS A 265 -8.41 19.31 -27.39
N ILE A 266 -8.25 19.41 -26.07
CA ILE A 266 -6.93 19.46 -25.43
C ILE A 266 -6.14 18.18 -25.69
N CYS A 267 -6.79 17.02 -25.59
CA CYS A 267 -6.13 15.72 -25.73
C CYS A 267 -5.76 15.39 -27.18
N TYR A 268 -6.64 15.69 -28.13
CA TYR A 268 -6.48 15.25 -29.52
C TYR A 268 -6.02 16.37 -30.47
N ASP A 269 -6.60 17.59 -30.42
CA ASP A 269 -6.20 18.68 -31.34
C ASP A 269 -4.83 19.26 -31.01
N LEU A 270 -4.37 19.12 -29.73
CA LEU A 270 -3.02 19.53 -29.32
C LEU A 270 -2.03 18.35 -29.25
N ASP A 271 -2.38 17.19 -29.79
CA ASP A 271 -1.56 15.96 -29.80
C ASP A 271 -1.11 15.47 -28.39
N TYR A 272 -1.81 15.91 -27.33
CA TYR A 272 -1.40 15.58 -25.98
C TYR A 272 -1.49 14.08 -25.67
N MET A 273 -2.50 13.39 -26.21
CA MET A 273 -2.65 11.95 -26.11
C MET A 273 -1.44 11.20 -26.68
N SER A 274 -0.96 11.61 -27.86
CA SER A 274 0.23 11.02 -28.51
C SER A 274 1.51 11.27 -27.71
N ILE A 275 1.65 12.48 -27.15
CA ILE A 275 2.78 12.83 -26.29
C ILE A 275 2.80 11.95 -25.04
N VAL A 276 1.65 11.78 -24.40
CA VAL A 276 1.51 11.03 -23.15
C VAL A 276 1.74 9.53 -23.39
N SER A 277 1.29 8.97 -24.53
CA SER A 277 1.51 7.56 -24.88
C SER A 277 2.98 7.18 -25.01
N ALA A 278 3.84 8.16 -25.35
CA ALA A 278 5.28 7.97 -25.50
C ALA A 278 6.07 8.14 -24.17
N MET A 279 5.39 8.44 -23.06
CA MET A 279 6.01 8.54 -21.73
C MET A 279 6.05 7.17 -21.05
N SER A 280 6.84 7.07 -19.96
CA SER A 280 6.76 5.91 -19.06
C SER A 280 5.31 5.69 -18.61
N ASP A 281 4.87 4.44 -18.57
CA ASP A 281 3.47 4.06 -18.28
C ASP A 281 2.42 4.71 -19.23
N GLY A 282 2.80 4.93 -20.49
CA GLY A 282 1.96 5.64 -21.46
C GLY A 282 0.55 5.09 -21.59
N GLU A 283 0.37 3.77 -21.55
CA GLU A 283 -0.97 3.14 -21.58
C GLU A 283 -1.85 3.55 -20.39
N LEU A 284 -1.30 3.50 -19.16
CA LEU A 284 -2.01 3.92 -17.95
C LEU A 284 -2.37 5.41 -18.00
N ARG A 285 -1.42 6.23 -18.43
CA ARG A 285 -1.64 7.68 -18.58
C ARG A 285 -2.72 7.99 -19.60
N CYS A 286 -2.71 7.31 -20.74
CA CYS A 286 -3.77 7.42 -21.75
C CYS A 286 -5.13 6.96 -21.20
N ALA A 287 -5.14 5.84 -20.43
CA ALA A 287 -6.36 5.37 -19.77
C ALA A 287 -6.89 6.40 -18.75
N ASN A 288 -6.01 7.06 -17.99
CA ASN A 288 -6.37 8.15 -17.07
C ASN A 288 -7.01 9.33 -17.79
N LEU A 289 -6.48 9.74 -18.94
CA LEU A 289 -7.07 10.82 -19.74
C LEU A 289 -8.44 10.46 -20.31
N LYS A 290 -8.61 9.22 -20.80
CA LYS A 290 -9.91 8.70 -21.25
C LYS A 290 -10.93 8.67 -20.10
N LEU A 291 -10.48 8.28 -18.92
CA LEU A 291 -11.32 8.29 -17.72
C LEU A 291 -11.70 9.72 -17.31
N LEU A 292 -10.77 10.70 -17.44
CA LEU A 292 -11.08 12.11 -17.20
C LEU A 292 -12.18 12.58 -18.15
N GLN A 293 -12.05 12.29 -19.44
CA GLN A 293 -13.05 12.65 -20.45
C GLN A 293 -14.42 12.06 -20.11
N LYS A 294 -14.48 10.76 -19.71
CA LYS A 294 -15.73 10.13 -19.28
C LYS A 294 -16.33 10.84 -18.07
N ARG A 295 -15.53 11.17 -17.05
CA ARG A 295 -16.00 11.89 -15.86
C ARG A 295 -16.51 13.30 -16.18
N CYS A 296 -15.89 13.99 -17.14
CA CYS A 296 -16.40 15.26 -17.61
C CYS A 296 -17.77 15.09 -18.30
N SER A 297 -17.94 14.06 -19.11
CA SER A 297 -19.23 13.73 -19.74
C SER A 297 -20.30 13.37 -18.71
N ASP A 298 -19.95 12.54 -17.71
CA ASP A 298 -20.86 12.20 -16.61
C ASP A 298 -21.26 13.45 -15.79
N PHE A 299 -20.34 14.39 -15.61
CA PHE A 299 -20.61 15.68 -14.93
C PHE A 299 -21.58 16.56 -15.74
N GLU A 300 -21.40 16.66 -17.06
CA GLU A 300 -22.27 17.44 -17.94
C GLU A 300 -23.70 16.88 -18.03
N GLN A 301 -23.91 15.59 -17.72
CA GLN A 301 -25.25 14.98 -17.61
C GLN A 301 -25.92 15.27 -16.26
N GLY A 302 -25.20 15.87 -15.32
CA GLY A 302 -25.71 16.21 -13.98
C GLY A 302 -26.53 17.50 -13.93
N VAL A 303 -26.88 17.91 -12.71
CA VAL A 303 -27.65 19.16 -12.45
C VAL A 303 -26.79 20.40 -12.60
N LEU A 304 -25.49 20.29 -12.31
CA LEU A 304 -24.51 21.37 -12.45
C LEU A 304 -23.68 21.09 -13.71
N THR A 305 -23.70 22.01 -14.65
CA THR A 305 -22.97 21.89 -15.93
C THR A 305 -22.03 23.06 -16.14
N GLY A 306 -21.11 22.93 -17.10
CA GLY A 306 -20.24 23.99 -17.53
C GLY A 306 -18.91 24.09 -16.80
N LEU A 307 -17.94 24.73 -17.47
CA LEU A 307 -16.53 24.76 -17.10
C LEU A 307 -16.28 25.28 -15.67
N PHE A 308 -16.90 26.41 -15.30
CA PHE A 308 -16.75 27.02 -13.98
C PHE A 308 -17.20 26.07 -12.86
N ASN A 309 -18.38 25.44 -13.01
CA ASN A 309 -18.88 24.51 -12.03
C ASN A 309 -18.00 23.26 -11.89
N PHE A 310 -17.45 22.77 -13.01
CA PHE A 310 -16.54 21.64 -13.02
C PHE A 310 -15.21 21.97 -12.31
N THR A 311 -14.61 23.14 -12.59
CA THR A 311 -13.36 23.55 -11.90
C THR A 311 -13.58 23.70 -10.40
N GLN A 312 -14.69 24.29 -9.96
CA GLN A 312 -15.06 24.36 -8.54
C GLN A 312 -15.31 22.98 -7.91
N TYR A 313 -15.92 22.06 -8.65
CA TYR A 313 -16.10 20.69 -8.19
C TYR A 313 -14.78 19.99 -7.94
N ILE A 314 -13.82 20.10 -8.86
CA ILE A 314 -12.47 19.52 -8.71
C ILE A 314 -11.73 20.14 -7.52
N GLU A 315 -11.80 21.46 -7.31
CA GLU A 315 -11.17 22.12 -6.17
C GLU A 315 -11.74 21.61 -4.84
N ARG A 316 -13.07 21.47 -4.72
CA ARG A 316 -13.71 20.89 -3.53
C ARG A 316 -13.31 19.45 -3.27
N LEU A 317 -13.12 18.64 -4.30
CA LEU A 317 -12.60 17.27 -4.16
C LEU A 317 -11.19 17.28 -3.56
N ARG A 318 -10.30 18.15 -4.06
CA ARG A 318 -8.93 18.31 -3.55
C ARG A 318 -8.92 18.77 -2.08
N GLU A 319 -9.72 19.77 -1.74
CA GLU A 319 -9.83 20.27 -0.36
C GLU A 319 -10.36 19.20 0.61
N SER A 320 -11.32 18.39 0.19
CA SER A 320 -11.89 17.32 1.00
C SER A 320 -10.98 16.08 1.10
N LYS A 321 -9.81 16.07 0.46
CA LYS A 321 -8.91 14.91 0.33
C LYS A 321 -9.62 13.66 -0.20
N LYS A 322 -10.69 13.84 -0.94
CA LYS A 322 -11.39 12.78 -1.66
C LYS A 322 -10.85 12.77 -3.08
N ASP A 323 -9.91 11.91 -3.34
CA ASP A 323 -9.44 11.71 -4.71
C ASP A 323 -10.34 10.70 -5.45
N LEU A 324 -10.28 10.75 -6.75
CA LEU A 324 -10.99 9.85 -7.63
C LEU A 324 -10.05 8.69 -8.00
N SER A 325 -10.58 7.46 -8.01
CA SER A 325 -9.77 6.29 -8.38
C SER A 325 -9.22 6.43 -9.82
N PRO A 326 -7.95 6.09 -10.08
CA PRO A 326 -7.37 6.08 -11.41
C PRO A 326 -8.02 5.02 -12.31
N ALA A 327 -7.69 5.03 -13.59
CA ALA A 327 -8.08 3.97 -14.51
C ALA A 327 -7.40 2.66 -14.10
N ASN A 328 -8.14 1.55 -14.14
CA ASN A 328 -7.54 0.23 -13.99
C ASN A 328 -6.71 -0.08 -15.24
N LYS A 329 -5.45 -0.47 -15.06
CA LYS A 329 -4.72 -1.16 -16.13
C LYS A 329 -5.53 -2.40 -16.49
N SER A 330 -5.75 -2.65 -17.75
CA SER A 330 -5.95 -4.00 -18.27
C SER A 330 -4.59 -4.71 -18.28
N ALA A 331 -4.00 -4.88 -17.09
CA ALA A 331 -2.78 -5.63 -16.92
C ALA A 331 -3.13 -7.11 -17.11
N ASP A 332 -2.20 -7.85 -17.65
CA ASP A 332 -2.23 -9.30 -17.60
C ASP A 332 -2.10 -9.69 -16.10
N PHE A 333 -3.26 -9.79 -15.42
CA PHE A 333 -3.32 -10.06 -13.98
C PHE A 333 -2.61 -11.36 -13.60
N ASN A 334 -2.40 -12.27 -14.57
CA ASN A 334 -1.73 -13.54 -14.34
C ASN A 334 -0.24 -13.40 -14.03
N ASN A 335 0.40 -12.29 -14.38
CA ASN A 335 1.83 -12.08 -14.16
C ASN A 335 2.18 -10.76 -13.48
N THR A 336 1.28 -10.23 -12.66
CA THR A 336 1.44 -8.92 -12.00
C THR A 336 1.22 -9.06 -10.50
N VAL A 337 2.24 -8.73 -9.67
CA VAL A 337 2.13 -8.72 -8.20
C VAL A 337 1.13 -7.66 -7.75
N THR A 338 0.20 -8.04 -6.88
CA THR A 338 -0.78 -7.10 -6.32
C THR A 338 -0.22 -6.43 -5.06
N VAL A 339 -0.11 -5.11 -5.04
CA VAL A 339 0.34 -4.33 -3.87
C VAL A 339 -0.82 -3.49 -3.34
N MET A 340 -1.19 -3.67 -2.07
CA MET A 340 -2.30 -2.92 -1.48
C MET A 340 -2.16 -2.76 0.04
N THR A 341 -2.95 -1.83 0.61
CA THR A 341 -3.02 -1.73 2.08
C THR A 341 -3.87 -2.85 2.67
N ILE A 342 -3.55 -3.27 3.91
CA ILE A 342 -4.31 -4.30 4.63
C ILE A 342 -5.81 -3.98 4.66
N HIS A 343 -6.20 -2.71 4.81
CA HIS A 343 -7.62 -2.33 4.83
C HIS A 343 -8.35 -2.65 3.53
N LYS A 344 -7.67 -2.52 2.39
CA LYS A 344 -8.26 -2.79 1.06
C LYS A 344 -8.34 -4.28 0.76
N SER A 345 -7.51 -5.09 1.39
CA SER A 345 -7.53 -6.54 1.22
C SER A 345 -8.75 -7.23 1.88
N LYS A 346 -9.56 -6.48 2.64
CA LYS A 346 -10.74 -7.04 3.31
C LYS A 346 -11.74 -7.58 2.28
N GLY A 347 -12.03 -8.87 2.35
CA GLY A 347 -12.91 -9.57 1.41
C GLY A 347 -12.19 -10.21 0.23
N LEU A 348 -10.91 -9.92 0.03
CA LEU A 348 -10.07 -10.58 -0.97
C LEU A 348 -9.29 -11.75 -0.33
N GLU A 349 -8.73 -12.60 -1.17
CA GLU A 349 -7.87 -13.71 -0.76
C GLU A 349 -6.85 -14.00 -1.87
N PHE A 350 -5.65 -14.44 -1.49
CA PHE A 350 -4.54 -14.66 -2.41
C PHE A 350 -3.83 -15.96 -2.07
N PRO A 351 -3.33 -16.71 -3.06
CA PRO A 351 -2.52 -17.90 -2.81
C PRO A 351 -1.33 -17.61 -1.89
N ILE A 352 -0.58 -16.57 -2.18
CA ILE A 352 0.62 -16.18 -1.42
C ILE A 352 0.47 -14.74 -0.96
N VAL A 353 0.69 -14.49 0.34
CA VAL A 353 0.62 -13.15 0.93
C VAL A 353 1.94 -12.82 1.61
N LEU A 354 2.48 -11.64 1.29
CA LEU A 354 3.59 -11.03 2.00
C LEU A 354 3.08 -9.81 2.77
N LEU A 355 3.22 -9.85 4.11
CA LEU A 355 2.95 -8.70 4.98
C LEU A 355 4.19 -7.85 5.08
N PHE A 356 4.11 -6.59 4.63
CA PHE A 356 5.21 -5.65 4.55
C PHE A 356 5.05 -4.48 5.54
N GLY A 357 6.17 -4.02 6.12
CA GLY A 357 6.18 -2.85 6.99
C GLY A 357 5.43 -3.08 8.31
N THR A 358 5.56 -4.27 8.89
CA THR A 358 4.92 -4.60 10.18
C THR A 358 5.54 -3.84 11.36
N ASP A 359 6.71 -3.22 11.18
CA ASP A 359 7.41 -2.35 12.12
C ASP A 359 6.89 -0.91 12.15
N LYS A 360 5.90 -0.56 11.33
CA LYS A 360 5.26 0.76 11.35
C LYS A 360 4.64 1.05 12.70
N ARG A 361 5.05 2.17 13.33
CA ARG A 361 4.58 2.56 14.66
C ARG A 361 3.07 2.78 14.68
N ILE A 362 2.44 2.28 15.75
CA ILE A 362 1.03 2.55 16.07
C ILE A 362 0.89 4.01 16.48
N ASN A 363 0.10 4.77 15.72
CA ASN A 363 -0.12 6.19 15.97
C ASN A 363 -1.10 6.41 17.14
N LYS A 364 -0.57 6.89 18.26
CA LYS A 364 -1.32 7.20 19.49
C LYS A 364 -1.69 8.69 19.62
N SER A 365 -1.61 9.47 18.54
CA SER A 365 -1.80 10.92 18.59
C SER A 365 -3.18 11.33 19.12
N ASP A 366 -4.22 10.53 18.88
CA ASP A 366 -5.57 10.83 19.34
C ASP A 366 -5.68 10.77 20.87
N ALA A 367 -5.00 9.83 21.53
CA ALA A 367 -4.95 9.73 22.99
C ALA A 367 -4.09 10.83 23.64
N SER A 368 -3.21 11.50 22.88
CA SER A 368 -2.32 12.56 23.39
C SER A 368 -2.82 13.98 23.14
N LYS A 369 -3.98 14.17 22.53
CA LYS A 369 -4.59 15.50 22.30
C LYS A 369 -4.86 16.22 23.62
N ARG A 370 -4.90 17.55 23.59
CA ARG A 370 -5.19 18.37 24.80
C ARG A 370 -6.58 18.10 25.38
N VAL A 371 -7.54 17.86 24.52
CA VAL A 371 -8.90 17.47 24.88
C VAL A 371 -9.18 16.14 24.22
N ILE A 372 -9.60 15.15 24.98
CA ILE A 372 -9.99 13.81 24.51
C ILE A 372 -11.38 13.49 25.04
N TRP A 373 -12.05 12.59 24.35
CA TRP A 373 -13.39 12.15 24.75
C TRP A 373 -13.57 10.67 24.47
N ASP A 374 -14.41 10.06 25.27
CA ASP A 374 -14.87 8.69 25.13
C ASP A 374 -16.39 8.64 25.32
N ALA A 375 -17.07 7.69 24.66
CA ALA A 375 -18.52 7.62 24.66
C ALA A 375 -19.12 7.32 26.06
N GLU A 376 -18.41 6.54 26.87
CA GLU A 376 -18.84 6.11 28.19
C GLU A 376 -18.26 7.00 29.31
N LEU A 377 -16.97 7.35 29.20
CA LEU A 377 -16.21 8.08 30.21
C LEU A 377 -16.34 9.60 30.07
N GLY A 378 -16.92 10.08 28.97
CA GLY A 378 -17.16 11.50 28.73
C GLY A 378 -15.94 12.25 28.20
N LEU A 379 -15.82 13.54 28.52
CA LEU A 379 -14.80 14.46 28.01
C LEU A 379 -13.79 14.79 29.10
N ALA A 380 -12.52 14.77 28.75
CA ALA A 380 -11.43 15.19 29.65
C ALA A 380 -10.40 16.08 28.96
N ALA A 381 -9.82 16.98 29.74
CA ALA A 381 -8.77 17.89 29.32
C ALA A 381 -7.72 18.04 30.44
N ASP A 382 -6.52 18.51 30.08
CA ASP A 382 -5.54 18.93 31.08
C ASP A 382 -5.97 20.23 31.75
N TYR A 383 -5.72 20.34 33.05
CA TYR A 383 -5.93 21.62 33.77
C TYR A 383 -4.71 22.53 33.54
N VAL A 384 -4.96 23.73 33.05
CA VAL A 384 -3.92 24.72 32.81
C VAL A 384 -4.07 25.88 33.80
N ASP A 385 -3.12 26.00 34.73
CA ASP A 385 -3.00 27.21 35.56
C ASP A 385 -2.30 28.30 34.76
N THR A 386 -3.06 29.24 34.25
CA THR A 386 -2.56 30.34 33.43
C THR A 386 -1.70 31.34 34.23
N ARG A 387 -1.86 31.40 35.56
CA ARG A 387 -1.09 32.32 36.43
C ARG A 387 0.31 31.77 36.67
N GLN A 388 0.40 30.47 36.95
CA GLN A 388 1.68 29.78 37.18
C GLN A 388 2.29 29.25 35.91
N ARG A 389 1.57 29.22 34.81
CA ARG A 389 1.94 28.61 33.51
C ARG A 389 2.30 27.13 33.65
N ILE A 390 1.57 26.43 34.51
CA ILE A 390 1.75 24.98 34.76
C ILE A 390 0.54 24.25 34.21
N MET A 391 0.80 23.12 33.55
CA MET A 391 -0.22 22.21 33.08
C MET A 391 -0.21 20.96 33.96
N TYR A 392 -1.36 20.62 34.51
CA TYR A 392 -1.56 19.42 35.31
C TYR A 392 -2.31 18.38 34.50
N ARG A 393 -1.76 17.20 34.46
CA ARG A 393 -2.46 16.04 33.88
C ARG A 393 -3.57 15.60 34.83
N MET A 394 -4.77 15.49 34.30
CA MET A 394 -5.94 15.08 35.09
C MET A 394 -6.10 13.56 35.07
N PRO A 395 -6.33 12.90 36.23
CA PRO A 395 -6.50 11.44 36.27
C PRO A 395 -7.58 10.90 35.32
N GLN A 396 -8.67 11.63 35.16
CA GLN A 396 -9.74 11.29 34.22
C GLN A 396 -9.21 11.25 32.76
N LYS A 397 -8.33 12.18 32.39
CA LYS A 397 -7.73 12.19 31.06
C LYS A 397 -6.81 10.99 30.85
N GLU A 398 -6.01 10.63 31.85
CA GLU A 398 -5.14 9.43 31.78
C GLU A 398 -5.98 8.15 31.63
N LEU A 399 -7.13 8.06 32.32
CA LEU A 399 -8.04 6.93 32.19
C LEU A 399 -8.62 6.84 30.76
N ILE A 400 -9.14 7.93 30.22
CA ILE A 400 -9.68 7.97 28.84
C ILE A 400 -8.57 7.69 27.82
N ALA A 401 -7.35 8.25 28.02
CA ALA A 401 -6.23 7.97 27.13
C ALA A 401 -5.83 6.51 27.13
N ALA A 402 -5.84 5.85 28.29
CA ALA A 402 -5.57 4.41 28.39
C ALA A 402 -6.62 3.58 27.65
N GLU A 403 -7.91 3.94 27.77
CA GLU A 403 -8.99 3.23 27.07
C GLU A 403 -8.93 3.44 25.55
N LEU A 404 -8.67 4.66 25.09
CA LEU A 404 -8.44 4.94 23.66
C LEU A 404 -7.25 4.16 23.10
N CYS A 405 -6.15 4.04 23.87
CA CYS A 405 -5.01 3.22 23.46
C CYS A 405 -5.39 1.74 23.39
N ARG A 406 -6.15 1.21 24.37
CA ARG A 406 -6.59 -0.18 24.37
C ARG A 406 -7.47 -0.48 23.14
N ALA A 407 -8.46 0.38 22.87
CA ALA A 407 -9.31 0.25 21.69
C ALA A 407 -8.50 0.28 20.39
N LEU A 408 -7.49 1.16 20.30
CA LEU A 408 -6.58 1.24 19.17
C LEU A 408 -5.76 -0.06 18.98
N TYR A 409 -5.23 -0.63 20.06
CA TYR A 409 -4.50 -1.89 20.00
C TYR A 409 -5.41 -3.03 19.55
N ALA A 410 -6.61 -3.13 20.11
CA ALA A 410 -7.58 -4.15 19.71
C ALA A 410 -7.97 -4.01 18.21
N GLU A 411 -8.11 -2.79 17.69
CA GLU A 411 -8.34 -2.57 16.26
C GLU A 411 -7.14 -3.02 15.41
N ARG A 412 -5.92 -2.73 15.86
CA ARG A 412 -4.68 -3.14 15.16
C ARG A 412 -4.48 -4.65 15.17
N MET A 413 -4.81 -5.33 16.26
CA MET A 413 -4.78 -6.80 16.32
C MET A 413 -5.79 -7.41 15.35
N ARG A 414 -7.02 -6.89 15.31
CA ARG A 414 -8.02 -7.34 14.31
C ARG A 414 -7.57 -7.09 12.89
N LEU A 415 -6.85 -5.98 12.63
CA LEU A 415 -6.29 -5.69 11.32
C LEU A 415 -5.18 -6.69 10.94
N LEU A 416 -4.31 -7.03 11.89
CA LEU A 416 -3.28 -8.07 11.70
C LEU A 416 -3.93 -9.43 11.41
N TYR A 417 -4.99 -9.80 12.17
CA TYR A 417 -5.75 -11.02 11.93
C TYR A 417 -6.33 -11.06 10.51
N VAL A 418 -6.95 -9.97 10.07
CA VAL A 418 -7.46 -9.86 8.70
C VAL A 418 -6.33 -10.04 7.70
N ALA A 419 -5.17 -9.42 7.90
CA ALA A 419 -4.04 -9.49 6.99
C ALA A 419 -3.51 -10.93 6.85
N MET A 420 -3.23 -11.61 7.97
CA MET A 420 -2.71 -12.97 7.97
C MET A 420 -3.71 -13.98 7.35
N THR A 421 -5.01 -13.80 7.62
CA THR A 421 -6.07 -14.67 7.06
C THR A 421 -6.40 -14.39 5.60
N ARG A 422 -5.66 -13.49 4.89
CA ARG A 422 -5.79 -13.33 3.43
C ARG A 422 -5.01 -14.39 2.67
N ALA A 423 -3.99 -14.98 3.29
CA ALA A 423 -3.20 -16.05 2.71
C ALA A 423 -4.00 -17.35 2.61
N LYS A 424 -3.94 -17.98 1.44
CA LYS A 424 -4.52 -19.30 1.21
C LYS A 424 -3.48 -20.40 1.48
N GLU A 425 -2.31 -20.29 0.88
CA GLU A 425 -1.32 -21.36 0.86
C GLU A 425 0.00 -20.98 1.53
N LYS A 426 0.48 -19.75 1.32
CA LYS A 426 1.77 -19.30 1.89
C LYS A 426 1.63 -17.92 2.52
N LEU A 427 2.18 -17.76 3.72
CA LEU A 427 2.27 -16.50 4.43
C LEU A 427 3.74 -16.15 4.64
N ILE A 428 4.09 -14.90 4.29
CA ILE A 428 5.42 -14.33 4.51
C ILE A 428 5.23 -13.03 5.30
N ILE A 429 6.00 -12.82 6.34
CA ILE A 429 5.92 -11.64 7.21
C ILE A 429 7.28 -10.96 7.20
N SER A 430 7.36 -9.70 6.78
CA SER A 430 8.60 -8.94 6.80
C SER A 430 8.57 -7.78 7.80
N ALA A 431 9.74 -7.45 8.32
CA ALA A 431 9.94 -6.29 9.17
C ALA A 431 11.41 -5.88 9.24
N SER A 432 11.65 -4.57 9.42
CA SER A 432 12.98 -4.01 9.61
C SER A 432 13.33 -3.81 11.08
N ILE A 433 14.61 -4.00 11.43
CA ILE A 433 15.22 -3.58 12.71
C ILE A 433 16.18 -2.44 12.44
N THR A 434 15.91 -1.26 12.99
CA THR A 434 16.82 -0.09 12.87
C THR A 434 17.68 0.11 14.10
N ARG A 435 17.29 -0.42 15.25
CA ARG A 435 18.04 -0.37 16.54
C ARG A 435 17.62 -1.53 17.42
N ILE A 436 18.57 -2.37 17.77
CA ILE A 436 18.30 -3.54 18.63
C ILE A 436 18.05 -3.11 20.10
N ALA A 437 18.66 -2.01 20.57
CA ALA A 437 18.48 -1.54 21.94
C ALA A 437 17.12 -0.81 22.11
N GLY A 438 16.26 -1.31 23.01
CA GLY A 438 15.00 -0.67 23.39
C GLY A 438 13.76 -1.08 22.60
N VAL A 439 13.82 -2.17 21.84
CA VAL A 439 12.66 -2.70 21.12
C VAL A 439 11.75 -3.45 22.10
N ALA A 440 10.44 -3.20 22.03
CA ALA A 440 9.49 -3.73 23.03
C ALA A 440 9.48 -5.25 23.11
N TRP A 441 9.59 -5.96 21.96
CA TRP A 441 9.59 -7.42 21.94
C TRP A 441 10.73 -8.09 22.68
N LYS A 442 11.92 -7.46 22.74
CA LYS A 442 13.06 -7.96 23.52
C LYS A 442 12.79 -7.98 25.02
N ASN A 443 12.00 -7.02 25.48
CA ASN A 443 11.64 -6.87 26.88
C ASN A 443 10.31 -7.55 27.21
N ALA A 444 9.79 -8.40 26.30
CA ALA A 444 8.56 -9.13 26.52
C ALA A 444 8.69 -9.98 27.81
N MET A 445 7.72 -9.86 28.68
CA MET A 445 7.60 -10.63 29.90
C MET A 445 6.68 -11.82 29.65
N PHE A 446 7.05 -12.95 30.22
CA PHE A 446 6.30 -14.19 30.14
C PHE A 446 5.82 -14.58 31.52
N ASP A 447 4.70 -15.27 31.59
CA ASP A 447 4.19 -15.87 32.81
C ASP A 447 4.90 -17.20 33.13
N LYS A 448 4.44 -17.88 34.17
CA LYS A 448 4.99 -19.17 34.59
C LYS A 448 4.84 -20.29 33.54
N ASP A 449 3.90 -20.14 32.63
CA ASP A 449 3.62 -21.07 31.55
C ASP A 449 4.27 -20.63 30.22
N ASN A 450 5.20 -19.66 30.29
CA ASN A 450 5.88 -19.04 29.16
C ASN A 450 4.93 -18.42 28.10
N ARG A 451 3.78 -17.90 28.52
CA ARG A 451 2.86 -17.10 27.69
C ARG A 451 3.19 -15.63 27.85
N MET A 452 3.09 -14.87 26.75
CA MET A 452 3.38 -13.44 26.79
C MET A 452 2.36 -12.69 27.64
N GLN A 453 2.84 -11.87 28.59
CA GLN A 453 1.97 -11.12 29.50
C GLN A 453 1.30 -9.95 28.77
N ASP A 454 0.08 -9.60 29.21
CA ASP A 454 -0.71 -8.49 28.69
C ASP A 454 0.04 -7.15 28.64
N ASP A 455 0.83 -6.87 29.67
CA ASP A 455 1.58 -5.62 29.77
C ASP A 455 2.64 -5.51 28.67
N SER A 456 3.23 -6.63 28.25
CA SER A 456 4.14 -6.69 27.10
C SER A 456 3.40 -6.45 25.79
N THR A 457 2.24 -7.04 25.64
CA THR A 457 1.37 -6.83 24.48
C THR A 457 0.91 -5.36 24.35
N LEU A 458 0.55 -4.72 25.46
CA LEU A 458 0.15 -3.32 25.50
C LEU A 458 1.33 -2.34 25.42
N ALA A 459 2.56 -2.79 25.67
CA ALA A 459 3.79 -2.00 25.49
C ALA A 459 4.29 -1.99 24.04
N ALA A 460 3.80 -2.85 23.18
CA ALA A 460 4.22 -2.96 21.78
C ALA A 460 4.10 -1.61 21.04
N ALA A 461 5.09 -1.30 20.22
CA ALA A 461 5.10 -0.09 19.42
C ALA A 461 4.48 -0.29 18.03
N ASN A 462 4.42 -1.53 17.56
CA ASN A 462 4.00 -1.91 16.21
C ASN A 462 3.56 -3.40 16.16
N MET A 463 3.14 -3.88 14.99
CA MET A 463 2.70 -5.28 14.80
C MET A 463 3.87 -6.27 14.92
N ARG A 464 5.07 -5.90 14.45
CA ARG A 464 6.28 -6.70 14.58
C ARG A 464 6.54 -7.11 16.03
N ASP A 465 6.39 -6.16 16.98
CA ASP A 465 6.65 -6.42 18.39
C ASP A 465 5.74 -7.53 18.96
N TRP A 466 4.51 -7.65 18.46
CA TRP A 466 3.62 -8.75 18.82
C TRP A 466 4.09 -10.08 18.23
N ILE A 467 4.37 -10.10 16.94
CA ILE A 467 4.76 -11.32 16.21
C ILE A 467 6.09 -11.85 16.77
N TRP A 468 7.09 -10.99 16.90
CA TRP A 468 8.41 -11.41 17.36
C TRP A 468 8.43 -11.72 18.87
N GLY A 469 7.58 -11.05 19.66
CA GLY A 469 7.34 -11.40 21.05
C GLY A 469 6.78 -12.81 21.19
N ALA A 470 5.77 -13.17 20.38
CA ALA A 470 5.22 -14.53 20.34
C ALA A 470 6.28 -15.56 19.92
N MET A 471 7.17 -15.21 18.97
CA MET A 471 8.24 -16.10 18.50
C MET A 471 9.31 -16.39 19.55
N LEU A 472 9.50 -15.56 20.59
CA LEU A 472 10.46 -15.86 21.67
C LEU A 472 10.16 -17.18 22.39
N ALA A 473 8.88 -17.49 22.59
CA ALA A 473 8.45 -18.74 23.25
C ALA A 473 8.24 -19.90 22.26
N HIS A 474 8.37 -19.67 20.95
CA HIS A 474 8.21 -20.68 19.93
C HIS A 474 9.47 -21.54 19.75
N HIS A 475 9.32 -22.83 19.39
CA HIS A 475 10.46 -23.72 19.16
C HIS A 475 11.35 -23.25 18.02
N ASP A 476 10.80 -22.72 16.90
CA ASP A 476 11.54 -22.14 15.78
C ASP A 476 12.10 -20.74 16.07
N GLY A 477 11.78 -20.16 17.22
CA GLY A 477 12.20 -18.82 17.64
C GLY A 477 13.65 -18.71 18.14
N LYS A 478 14.54 -19.64 17.81
CA LYS A 478 15.93 -19.64 18.26
C LYS A 478 16.67 -18.34 17.90
N LEU A 479 16.54 -17.90 16.64
CA LEU A 479 17.18 -16.67 16.15
C LEU A 479 16.71 -15.44 16.94
N PHE A 480 15.42 -15.37 17.27
CA PHE A 480 14.86 -14.28 18.08
C PHE A 480 15.43 -14.27 19.49
N ARG A 481 15.55 -15.45 20.15
CA ARG A 481 16.14 -15.54 21.50
C ARG A 481 17.59 -15.14 21.50
N GLU A 482 18.38 -15.57 20.52
CA GLU A 482 19.79 -15.22 20.38
C GLU A 482 19.95 -13.71 20.12
N SER A 483 19.21 -13.14 19.18
CA SER A 483 19.25 -11.72 18.85
C SER A 483 18.76 -10.82 20.00
N ALA A 484 17.86 -11.32 20.83
CA ALA A 484 17.33 -10.60 21.99
C ALA A 484 18.18 -10.78 23.25
N GLU A 485 19.18 -11.69 23.24
CA GLU A 485 19.91 -12.13 24.44
C GLU A 485 18.95 -12.72 25.53
N ARG A 486 17.84 -13.35 25.08
CA ARG A 486 16.78 -13.89 25.93
C ARG A 486 16.83 -15.42 26.00
N LEU A 487 18.01 -15.94 26.35
CA LEU A 487 18.22 -17.39 26.58
C LEU A 487 17.51 -17.91 27.84
N ASP A 488 16.93 -17.01 28.64
CA ASP A 488 16.08 -17.31 29.80
C ASP A 488 14.68 -17.82 29.38
N VAL A 489 14.22 -17.52 28.18
CA VAL A 489 12.93 -17.97 27.67
C VAL A 489 13.03 -19.39 27.14
N VAL A 490 12.30 -20.29 27.75
CA VAL A 490 12.26 -21.71 27.35
C VAL A 490 11.18 -21.90 26.28
N PRO A 491 11.50 -22.53 25.13
CA PRO A 491 10.49 -22.84 24.13
C PRO A 491 9.37 -23.75 24.69
N ARG A 492 8.14 -23.43 24.33
CA ARG A 492 6.98 -24.26 24.70
C ARG A 492 6.82 -25.42 23.73
N ALA A 493 6.40 -26.57 24.26
CA ALA A 493 6.15 -27.76 23.46
C ALA A 493 4.76 -27.77 22.76
N ASP A 494 3.83 -26.91 23.22
CA ASP A 494 2.45 -26.83 22.74
C ASP A 494 2.25 -25.67 21.71
N CYS A 495 3.32 -25.06 21.23
CA CYS A 495 3.23 -24.04 20.18
C CYS A 495 2.73 -24.63 18.87
N LEU A 496 1.79 -23.92 18.25
CA LEU A 496 1.24 -24.28 16.95
C LEU A 496 2.07 -23.66 15.83
N GLY A 497 2.01 -24.29 14.64
CA GLY A 497 2.66 -23.80 13.44
C GLY A 497 4.14 -24.15 13.34
N GLU A 498 4.66 -24.00 12.16
CA GLU A 498 6.09 -24.14 11.82
C GLU A 498 6.54 -22.89 11.04
N TYR A 499 7.73 -22.40 11.38
CA TYR A 499 8.25 -21.15 10.81
C TYR A 499 9.64 -21.34 10.24
N ILE A 500 9.89 -20.62 9.14
CA ILE A 500 11.23 -20.42 8.61
C ILE A 500 11.60 -18.97 8.88
N VAL A 501 12.76 -18.74 9.50
CA VAL A 501 13.24 -17.39 9.81
C VAL A 501 14.47 -17.12 8.98
N TYR A 502 14.38 -16.09 8.12
CA TYR A 502 15.48 -15.60 7.32
C TYR A 502 15.98 -14.27 7.87
N ASP A 503 17.29 -14.17 8.07
CA ASP A 503 17.96 -12.90 8.40
C ASP A 503 18.60 -12.33 7.13
N SER A 504 18.51 -11.03 6.93
CA SER A 504 19.11 -10.32 5.80
C SER A 504 20.60 -10.60 5.64
N LYS A 505 21.33 -10.67 6.74
CA LYS A 505 22.78 -11.00 6.71
C LYS A 505 23.11 -12.36 6.14
N ALA A 506 22.19 -13.33 6.25
CA ALA A 506 22.35 -14.64 5.64
C ALA A 506 22.00 -14.65 4.14
N MET A 507 21.29 -13.62 3.66
CA MET A 507 20.92 -13.44 2.26
C MET A 507 21.96 -12.65 1.45
N ASP A 508 22.72 -11.74 2.07
CA ASP A 508 23.71 -10.91 1.38
C ASP A 508 24.81 -11.72 0.66
N GLU A 509 25.19 -12.89 1.20
CA GLU A 509 26.16 -13.79 0.53
C GLU A 509 25.66 -14.33 -0.82
N VAL A 510 24.34 -14.29 -1.06
CA VAL A 510 23.72 -14.83 -2.29
C VAL A 510 23.39 -13.72 -3.29
N LEU A 511 23.21 -12.47 -2.84
CA LEU A 511 22.98 -11.30 -3.70
C LEU A 511 24.20 -11.02 -4.60
N ASP A 512 25.42 -11.15 -4.07
CA ASP A 512 26.66 -10.93 -4.82
C ASP A 512 26.82 -11.93 -5.98
N GLU A 513 26.36 -13.18 -5.83
CA GLU A 513 26.35 -14.15 -6.91
C GLU A 513 25.33 -13.82 -8.01
N TYR A 514 24.19 -13.22 -7.64
CA TYR A 514 23.09 -12.93 -8.57
C TYR A 514 23.34 -11.66 -9.40
N TYR A 515 23.88 -10.60 -8.78
CA TYR A 515 24.21 -9.34 -9.48
C TYR A 515 25.47 -9.46 -10.33
N CYS A 516 26.42 -10.32 -9.96
CA CYS A 516 27.61 -10.59 -10.77
C CYS A 516 27.35 -11.58 -11.92
N GLY A 517 26.28 -12.38 -11.86
CA GLY A 517 25.94 -13.37 -12.90
C GLY A 517 24.77 -12.98 -13.82
N GLY A 518 24.04 -11.90 -13.50
CA GLY A 518 22.72 -11.63 -14.06
C GLY A 518 22.65 -10.73 -15.29
N SER A 519 23.74 -10.02 -15.65
CA SER A 519 23.70 -9.15 -16.85
C SER A 519 23.62 -9.94 -18.17
N ASP A 520 24.08 -11.18 -18.21
CA ASP A 520 24.10 -11.98 -19.43
C ASP A 520 22.87 -12.89 -19.62
N LYS A 521 22.12 -13.21 -18.53
CA LYS A 521 20.92 -14.06 -18.63
C LYS A 521 19.63 -13.31 -18.98
N TYR A 522 19.58 -12.00 -18.77
CA TYR A 522 18.40 -11.20 -19.14
C TYR A 522 18.25 -10.94 -20.65
N ILE A 523 19.30 -11.16 -21.44
CA ILE A 523 19.28 -10.98 -22.91
C ILE A 523 18.69 -12.21 -23.60
N GLU A 524 18.88 -13.43 -23.06
CA GLU A 524 18.38 -14.67 -23.67
C GLU A 524 16.84 -14.85 -23.60
N THR A 525 16.15 -14.26 -22.62
CA THR A 525 14.68 -14.39 -22.52
C THR A 525 13.92 -13.48 -23.49
N SER A 526 14.53 -12.42 -24.00
CA SER A 526 13.95 -11.60 -25.07
C SER A 526 14.09 -12.25 -26.44
N GLU A 527 15.11 -13.11 -26.64
CA GLU A 527 15.29 -13.88 -27.87
C GLU A 527 14.32 -15.06 -27.96
N ILE A 528 14.02 -15.75 -26.85
CA ILE A 528 13.04 -16.85 -26.82
C ILE A 528 11.61 -16.34 -27.08
N GLN A 529 11.26 -15.14 -26.64
CA GLN A 529 9.97 -14.52 -26.95
C GLN A 529 9.87 -14.04 -28.40
N GLY A 530 11.01 -13.75 -29.03
CA GLY A 530 11.13 -13.47 -30.47
C GLY A 530 10.92 -14.71 -31.35
N GLU A 531 11.42 -15.87 -30.92
CA GLU A 531 11.30 -17.14 -31.66
C GLU A 531 9.88 -17.72 -31.55
N ILE A 532 9.22 -17.65 -30.38
CA ILE A 532 7.82 -18.12 -30.21
C ILE A 532 6.85 -17.29 -31.06
N ASN A 533 7.08 -15.99 -31.22
CA ASN A 533 6.27 -15.14 -32.09
C ASN A 533 6.56 -15.32 -33.58
N SER A 534 7.74 -15.84 -33.97
CA SER A 534 8.06 -16.15 -35.36
C SER A 534 7.52 -17.51 -35.81
N GLU A 535 7.41 -18.50 -34.94
CA GLU A 535 6.80 -19.80 -35.26
C GLU A 535 5.27 -19.71 -35.36
N SER A 536 4.60 -18.85 -34.54
CA SER A 536 3.15 -18.64 -34.66
C SER A 536 2.73 -17.83 -35.89
N ALA A 537 3.66 -17.12 -36.53
CA ALA A 537 3.42 -16.38 -37.78
C ALA A 537 3.66 -17.25 -39.04
N ALA A 538 4.38 -18.34 -38.92
CA ALA A 538 4.65 -19.25 -40.05
C ALA A 538 3.54 -20.28 -40.30
N ASP A 539 2.77 -20.64 -39.28
CA ASP A 539 1.70 -21.65 -39.39
C ASP A 539 0.37 -21.12 -39.97
N ASN A 540 0.24 -19.80 -40.20
CA ASN A 540 -0.99 -19.19 -40.74
C ASN A 540 -0.92 -18.79 -42.23
N SER A 541 0.10 -19.24 -42.98
CA SER A 541 0.25 -18.87 -44.39
C SER A 541 -0.06 -19.99 -45.40
N ASP A 542 -0.40 -21.22 -44.95
CA ASP A 542 -0.62 -22.37 -45.86
C ASP A 542 -2.07 -22.82 -46.05
N ASP A 543 -3.06 -22.06 -45.55
CA ASP A 543 -4.51 -22.42 -45.76
C ASP A 543 -5.28 -21.39 -46.58
N LEU A 544 -4.73 -20.82 -47.63
CA LEU A 544 -5.47 -20.07 -48.65
C LEU A 544 -4.80 -20.21 -50.03
N SER A 545 -4.98 -21.40 -50.68
CA SER A 545 -4.93 -21.53 -52.11
C SER A 545 -5.89 -22.60 -52.59
#